data_088a8c4c19b8d27f74595bd92e8b4af2
#
_entry.id   088a8c4c19b8d27f74595bd92e8b4af2
#
_cell.length_a   1.000
_cell.length_b   1.000
_cell.length_c   1.000
_cell.angle_alpha   90.00
_cell.angle_beta   90.00
_cell.angle_gamma   90.00
#
_symmetry.space_group_name_H-M   'P 1'
#
loop_
_entity.id
_entity.type
_entity.pdbx_description
1 polymer ?
#
loop_
_entity_poly.entity_id
_entity_poly.type
_entity_poly.pdbx_seq_one_letter_code
_entity_poly.pdbx_strand_id
1 'polypeptide(L)'
;MDKLIKYFESNLGKRVLEAYKRGNKVFRELPFYTEINVSNVDESLSNDVSEEKVRLQGVIDCFFQDVDDKIVLLDYKTDYIPKGGLNEFVDKYRVQLKYYKEALEKITECDVTECYLYSFYINKEILVEI
;
A
#
# COMPACT_ATOMS: atom_id res chain seq x y z
N MET A 1 -17.20 2.02 -14.97
CA MET A 1 -18.00 2.98 -14.16
C MET A 1 -18.53 2.35 -12.89
N ASP A 2 -19.22 1.21 -12.97
CA ASP A 2 -19.76 0.55 -11.78
C ASP A 2 -18.70 0.17 -10.75
N LYS A 3 -17.52 -0.25 -11.22
CA LYS A 3 -16.42 -0.64 -10.32
C LYS A 3 -15.87 0.54 -9.53
N LEU A 4 -15.79 1.70 -10.16
CA LEU A 4 -15.33 2.91 -9.51
C LEU A 4 -16.34 3.40 -8.47
N ILE A 5 -17.64 3.32 -8.80
CA ILE A 5 -18.72 3.65 -7.87
C ILE A 5 -18.66 2.73 -6.65
N LYS A 6 -18.49 1.44 -6.87
CA LYS A 6 -18.36 0.47 -5.76
C LYS A 6 -17.17 0.75 -4.86
N TYR A 7 -16.05 1.19 -5.45
CA TYR A 7 -14.91 1.58 -4.65
C TYR A 7 -15.26 2.75 -3.72
N PHE A 8 -15.88 3.79 -4.24
CA PHE A 8 -16.25 4.95 -3.42
C PHE A 8 -17.36 4.65 -2.41
N GLU A 9 -18.13 3.59 -2.61
CA GLU A 9 -19.11 3.12 -1.64
C GLU A 9 -18.48 2.22 -0.57
N SER A 10 -17.26 1.71 -0.79
CA SER A 10 -16.56 0.88 0.19
C SER A 10 -16.13 1.72 1.40
N ASN A 11 -15.85 1.03 2.51
CA ASN A 11 -15.34 1.70 3.70
C ASN A 11 -14.03 2.44 3.43
N LEU A 12 -13.16 1.81 2.64
CA LEU A 12 -11.86 2.41 2.29
C LEU A 12 -12.05 3.65 1.41
N GLY A 13 -12.89 3.57 0.38
CA GLY A 13 -13.18 4.71 -0.49
C GLY A 13 -13.80 5.87 0.27
N LYS A 14 -14.68 5.57 1.21
CA LYS A 14 -15.28 6.59 2.07
C LYS A 14 -14.24 7.27 2.95
N ARG A 15 -13.28 6.52 3.49
CA ARG A 15 -12.19 7.06 4.29
C ARG A 15 -11.32 8.03 3.47
N VAL A 16 -11.03 7.67 2.23
CA VAL A 16 -10.27 8.55 1.32
C VAL A 16 -11.01 9.85 1.07
N LEU A 17 -12.29 9.77 0.75
CA LEU A 17 -13.12 10.96 0.52
C LEU A 17 -13.21 11.83 1.76
N GLU A 18 -13.36 11.21 2.93
CA GLU A 18 -13.46 11.95 4.19
C GLU A 18 -12.14 12.64 4.53
N ALA A 19 -11.00 11.97 4.31
CA ALA A 19 -9.69 12.58 4.50
C ALA A 19 -9.53 13.80 3.59
N TYR A 20 -9.95 13.69 2.34
CA TYR A 20 -9.91 14.80 1.39
C TYR A 20 -10.78 15.96 1.86
N LYS A 21 -11.99 15.69 2.33
CA LYS A 21 -12.92 16.72 2.80
C LYS A 21 -12.44 17.45 4.05
N ARG A 22 -11.71 16.75 4.93
CA ARG A 22 -11.15 17.35 6.14
C ARG A 22 -9.90 18.15 5.87
N GLY A 23 -9.40 18.14 4.63
CA GLY A 23 -8.15 18.80 4.30
C GLY A 23 -6.92 17.99 4.67
N ASN A 24 -7.08 16.71 5.02
CA ASN A 24 -5.96 15.81 5.22
C ASN A 24 -5.27 15.53 3.89
N LYS A 25 -3.97 15.24 3.97
CA LYS A 25 -3.19 14.99 2.76
C LYS A 25 -3.60 13.68 2.11
N VAL A 26 -4.02 13.75 0.85
CA VAL A 26 -4.32 12.59 0.02
C VAL A 26 -3.44 12.69 -1.21
N PHE A 27 -2.62 11.67 -1.45
CA PHE A 27 -1.70 11.63 -2.58
C PHE A 27 -2.07 10.47 -3.48
N ARG A 28 -2.06 10.72 -4.80
CA ARG A 28 -2.35 9.73 -5.82
C ARG A 28 -1.25 9.70 -6.84
N GLU A 29 -0.95 8.50 -7.34
CA GLU A 29 0.04 8.30 -8.40
C GLU A 29 1.36 8.99 -8.08
N LEU A 30 1.87 8.80 -6.86
CA LEU A 30 3.10 9.41 -6.42
C LEU A 30 4.31 8.61 -6.90
N PRO A 31 5.11 9.14 -7.83
CA PRO A 31 6.35 8.49 -8.20
C PRO A 31 7.38 8.69 -7.08
N PHE A 32 8.19 7.66 -6.85
CA PHE A 32 9.22 7.75 -5.82
C PHE A 32 10.51 7.07 -6.28
N TYR A 33 11.60 7.52 -5.68
CA TYR A 33 12.92 6.93 -5.84
C TYR A 33 13.62 7.06 -4.49
N THR A 34 14.06 5.93 -3.92
CA THR A 34 14.71 5.93 -2.63
C THR A 34 15.62 4.70 -2.49
N GLU A 35 16.45 4.71 -1.46
CA GLU A 35 17.22 3.55 -1.06
C GLU A 35 16.65 3.02 0.25
N ILE A 36 16.50 1.71 0.34
CA ILE A 36 16.08 1.06 1.57
C ILE A 36 17.07 -0.05 1.91
N ASN A 37 17.10 -0.41 3.19
CA ASN A 37 17.90 -1.54 3.64
C ASN A 37 17.10 -2.82 3.39
N VAL A 38 17.72 -3.80 2.72
CA VAL A 38 17.06 -5.06 2.37
C VAL A 38 16.55 -5.79 3.61
N SER A 39 17.29 -5.73 4.71
CA SER A 39 16.88 -6.40 5.96
C SER A 39 15.59 -5.83 6.55
N ASN A 40 15.23 -4.59 6.23
CA ASN A 40 13.97 -3.99 6.71
C ASN A 40 12.74 -4.59 6.05
N VAL A 41 12.91 -5.24 4.90
CA VAL A 41 11.79 -5.78 4.12
C VAL A 41 11.77 -7.29 4.15
N ASP A 42 12.92 -7.93 4.06
CA ASP A 42 13.02 -9.39 4.01
C ASP A 42 13.96 -9.89 5.11
N GLU A 43 13.35 -10.31 6.22
CA GLU A 43 14.09 -10.82 7.38
C GLU A 43 14.73 -12.17 7.12
N SER A 44 14.34 -12.87 6.05
CA SER A 44 14.93 -14.15 5.68
C SER A 44 16.32 -14.02 5.08
N LEU A 45 16.71 -12.80 4.68
CA LEU A 45 18.02 -12.55 4.14
C LEU A 45 19.08 -12.66 5.25
N SER A 46 20.23 -13.23 4.89
CA SER A 46 21.31 -13.44 5.85
C SER A 46 21.90 -12.12 6.35
N ASN A 47 22.59 -12.18 7.48
CA ASN A 47 23.26 -11.02 8.04
C ASN A 47 24.32 -10.43 7.08
N ASP A 48 24.83 -11.24 6.17
CA ASP A 48 25.83 -10.80 5.18
C ASP A 48 25.27 -9.74 4.22
N VAL A 49 23.94 -9.75 4.00
CA VAL A 49 23.29 -8.78 3.12
C VAL A 49 22.45 -7.78 3.89
N SER A 50 22.45 -7.83 5.24
CA SER A 50 21.59 -7.00 6.07
C SER A 50 21.87 -5.51 5.93
N GLU A 51 23.11 -5.14 5.58
CA GLU A 51 23.48 -3.74 5.37
C GLU A 51 23.42 -3.31 3.92
N GLU A 52 23.10 -4.22 3.01
CA GLU A 52 22.93 -3.85 1.61
C GLU A 52 21.73 -2.96 1.43
N LYS A 53 21.93 -1.93 0.63
CA LYS A 53 20.86 -1.01 0.27
C LYS A 53 20.40 -1.31 -1.14
N VAL A 54 19.09 -1.30 -1.31
CA VAL A 54 18.45 -1.48 -2.61
C VAL A 54 17.85 -0.15 -3.03
N ARG A 55 18.08 0.20 -4.28
CA ARG A 55 17.41 1.36 -4.87
C ARG A 55 16.02 0.92 -5.29
N LEU A 56 15.03 1.63 -4.79
CA LEU A 56 13.65 1.33 -5.07
C LEU A 56 13.02 2.49 -5.82
N GLN A 57 12.41 2.14 -6.95
CA GLN A 57 11.71 3.10 -7.80
C GLN A 57 10.34 2.55 -8.15
N GLY A 58 9.33 3.40 -8.11
CA GLY A 58 7.98 2.97 -8.44
C GLY A 58 6.99 4.12 -8.36
N VAL A 59 5.72 3.74 -8.43
CA VAL A 59 4.60 4.68 -8.28
C VAL A 59 3.65 4.12 -7.22
N ILE A 60 3.38 4.91 -6.20
CA ILE A 60 2.38 4.56 -5.19
C ILE A 60 1.02 5.04 -5.69
N ASP A 61 0.06 4.13 -5.78
CA ASP A 61 -1.26 4.44 -6.32
C ASP A 61 -1.99 5.48 -5.48
N CYS A 62 -2.00 5.29 -4.17
CA CYS A 62 -2.68 6.20 -3.26
C CYS A 62 -2.20 6.01 -1.83
N PHE A 63 -2.05 7.10 -1.11
CA PHE A 63 -1.97 7.05 0.34
C PHE A 63 -2.59 8.32 0.92
N PHE A 64 -3.04 8.22 2.15
CA PHE A 64 -3.58 9.39 2.84
C PHE A 64 -3.15 9.37 4.30
N GLN A 65 -3.11 10.57 4.89
CA GLN A 65 -2.86 10.71 6.32
C GLN A 65 -4.19 10.64 7.06
N ASP A 66 -4.22 9.78 8.05
CA ASP A 66 -5.36 9.66 8.96
C ASP A 66 -5.07 10.50 10.21
N VAL A 67 -5.82 10.29 11.28
CA VAL A 67 -5.58 10.97 12.55
C VAL A 67 -4.15 10.70 13.05
N ASP A 68 -3.57 11.66 13.78
CA ASP A 68 -2.21 11.56 14.34
C ASP A 68 -1.10 11.40 13.29
N ASP A 69 -1.34 11.88 12.07
CA ASP A 69 -0.39 11.81 10.94
C ASP A 69 -0.01 10.39 10.53
N LYS A 70 -0.80 9.40 10.92
CA LYS A 70 -0.59 8.02 10.48
C LYS A 70 -0.99 7.87 9.01
N ILE A 71 -0.27 7.02 8.31
CA ILE A 71 -0.48 6.84 6.87
C ILE A 71 -1.19 5.53 6.59
N VAL A 72 -2.17 5.61 5.70
CA VAL A 72 -2.87 4.46 5.13
C VAL A 72 -2.44 4.35 3.67
N LEU A 73 -1.86 3.22 3.31
CA LEU A 73 -1.35 2.94 1.97
C LEU A 73 -2.34 2.03 1.22
N LEU A 74 -2.65 2.42 -0.01
CA LEU A 74 -3.58 1.69 -0.87
C LEU A 74 -2.91 1.34 -2.18
N ASP A 75 -3.13 0.11 -2.64
CA ASP A 75 -2.69 -0.32 -3.95
C ASP A 75 -3.89 -0.94 -4.68
N TYR A 76 -4.18 -0.45 -5.89
CA TYR A 76 -5.32 -0.90 -6.67
C TYR A 76 -4.90 -2.02 -7.61
N LYS A 77 -5.68 -3.09 -7.65
CA LYS A 77 -5.40 -4.25 -8.50
C LYS A 77 -6.62 -4.65 -9.33
N THR A 78 -6.38 -5.03 -10.56
CA THR A 78 -7.41 -5.49 -11.49
C THR A 78 -7.28 -6.98 -11.80
N ASP A 79 -6.35 -7.67 -11.14
CA ASP A 79 -6.07 -9.09 -11.38
C ASP A 79 -7.33 -9.94 -11.22
N TYR A 80 -7.46 -10.94 -12.10
CA TYR A 80 -8.44 -11.99 -11.91
C TYR A 80 -8.08 -12.81 -10.66
N ILE A 81 -9.05 -13.02 -9.79
CA ILE A 81 -8.88 -13.82 -8.58
C ILE A 81 -9.81 -15.04 -8.70
N PRO A 82 -9.25 -16.25 -8.89
CA PRO A 82 -10.09 -17.45 -8.95
C PRO A 82 -10.72 -17.74 -7.59
N LYS A 83 -11.79 -18.49 -7.59
CA LYS A 83 -12.46 -18.91 -6.36
C LYS A 83 -11.44 -19.63 -5.46
N GLY A 84 -11.32 -19.15 -4.22
CA GLY A 84 -10.33 -19.69 -3.27
C GLY A 84 -8.91 -19.18 -3.47
N GLY A 85 -8.68 -18.27 -4.42
CA GLY A 85 -7.35 -17.74 -4.73
C GLY A 85 -6.96 -16.44 -4.02
N LEU A 86 -7.75 -16.01 -3.04
CA LEU A 86 -7.50 -14.74 -2.36
C LEU A 86 -6.15 -14.72 -1.63
N ASN A 87 -5.82 -15.81 -0.93
CA ASN A 87 -4.57 -15.87 -0.18
C ASN A 87 -3.34 -15.77 -1.10
N GLU A 88 -3.38 -16.44 -2.23
CA GLU A 88 -2.30 -16.37 -3.22
C GLU A 88 -2.17 -14.96 -3.80
N PHE A 89 -3.30 -14.31 -4.05
CA PHE A 89 -3.32 -12.94 -4.53
C PHE A 89 -2.65 -11.99 -3.52
N VAL A 90 -3.01 -12.11 -2.25
CA VAL A 90 -2.43 -11.29 -1.18
C VAL A 90 -0.93 -11.56 -1.05
N ASP A 91 -0.53 -12.84 -1.04
CA ASP A 91 0.88 -13.21 -0.91
C ASP A 91 1.72 -12.69 -2.07
N LYS A 92 1.16 -12.69 -3.27
CA LYS A 92 1.81 -12.17 -4.46
C LYS A 92 2.23 -10.70 -4.29
N TYR A 93 1.39 -9.89 -3.66
CA TYR A 93 1.61 -8.46 -3.55
C TYR A 93 2.12 -8.00 -2.18
N ARG A 94 2.21 -8.90 -1.21
CA ARG A 94 2.67 -8.53 0.14
C ARG A 94 4.08 -7.95 0.13
N VAL A 95 4.99 -8.53 -0.63
CA VAL A 95 6.37 -8.06 -0.71
C VAL A 95 6.41 -6.66 -1.31
N GLN A 96 5.64 -6.42 -2.38
CA GLN A 96 5.55 -5.09 -2.98
C GLN A 96 5.07 -4.05 -1.96
N LEU A 97 4.04 -4.40 -1.18
CA LEU A 97 3.52 -3.50 -0.14
C LEU A 97 4.55 -3.23 0.95
N LYS A 98 5.34 -4.24 1.32
CA LYS A 98 6.43 -4.04 2.28
C LYS A 98 7.45 -3.02 1.79
N TYR A 99 7.86 -3.14 0.53
CA TYR A 99 8.79 -2.18 -0.08
C TYR A 99 8.18 -0.78 -0.13
N TYR A 100 6.93 -0.67 -0.52
CA TYR A 100 6.26 0.62 -0.62
C TYR A 100 6.07 1.26 0.75
N LYS A 101 5.71 0.46 1.75
CA LYS A 101 5.61 0.93 3.13
C LYS A 101 6.95 1.50 3.61
N GLU A 102 8.03 0.76 3.42
CA GLU A 102 9.36 1.17 3.85
C GLU A 102 9.80 2.46 3.16
N ALA A 103 9.57 2.54 1.84
CA ALA A 103 9.89 3.75 1.08
C ALA A 103 9.09 4.94 1.57
N LEU A 104 7.79 4.75 1.79
CA LEU A 104 6.90 5.82 2.21
C LEU A 104 7.24 6.32 3.61
N GLU A 105 7.54 5.43 4.54
CA GLU A 105 7.98 5.81 5.88
C GLU A 105 9.27 6.61 5.84
N LYS A 106 10.19 6.22 4.98
CA LYS A 106 11.46 6.93 4.83
C LYS A 106 11.25 8.34 4.24
N ILE A 107 10.41 8.46 3.23
CA ILE A 107 10.18 9.73 2.54
C ILE A 107 9.37 10.69 3.42
N THR A 108 8.37 10.19 4.12
CA THR A 108 7.44 11.03 4.89
C THR A 108 7.85 11.21 6.35
N GLU A 109 8.70 10.33 6.86
CA GLU A 109 9.05 10.25 8.29
C GLU A 109 7.83 10.03 9.18
N CYS A 110 6.78 9.41 8.61
CA CYS A 110 5.55 9.05 9.32
C CYS A 110 5.35 7.54 9.25
N ASP A 111 4.69 6.97 10.27
CA ASP A 111 4.40 5.54 10.28
C ASP A 111 3.26 5.20 9.32
N VAL A 112 3.45 4.14 8.54
CA VAL A 112 2.38 3.55 7.74
C VAL A 112 1.74 2.46 8.59
N THR A 113 0.52 2.70 9.04
CA THR A 113 -0.17 1.82 9.99
C THR A 113 -1.09 0.81 9.34
N GLU A 114 -1.52 1.07 8.13
CA GLU A 114 -2.43 0.18 7.40
C GLU A 114 -2.01 0.12 5.93
N CYS A 115 -1.99 -1.09 5.39
CA CYS A 115 -1.73 -1.32 3.97
C CYS A 115 -2.90 -2.11 3.39
N TYR A 116 -3.48 -1.60 2.32
CA TYR A 116 -4.62 -2.22 1.66
C TYR A 116 -4.33 -2.55 0.22
N LEU A 117 -4.81 -3.72 -0.20
CA LEU A 117 -5.04 -4.01 -1.61
C LEU A 117 -6.53 -3.77 -1.86
N TYR A 118 -6.86 -3.04 -2.90
CA TYR A 118 -8.25 -2.96 -3.34
C TYR A 118 -8.38 -3.72 -4.66
N SER A 119 -9.17 -4.78 -4.65
CA SER A 119 -9.42 -5.57 -5.83
C SER A 119 -10.66 -5.08 -6.55
N PHE A 120 -10.48 -4.57 -7.76
CA PHE A 120 -11.60 -4.18 -8.61
C PHE A 120 -12.31 -5.41 -9.19
N TYR A 121 -11.64 -6.57 -9.21
CA TYR A 121 -12.27 -7.79 -9.69
C TYR A 121 -13.38 -8.27 -8.75
N ILE A 122 -13.10 -8.32 -7.45
CA ILE A 122 -14.09 -8.73 -6.46
C ILE A 122 -14.75 -7.56 -5.74
N ASN A 123 -14.38 -6.32 -6.09
CA ASN A 123 -14.91 -5.08 -5.50
C ASN A 123 -14.76 -5.08 -3.96
N LYS A 124 -13.57 -5.38 -3.49
CA LYS A 124 -13.34 -5.54 -2.06
C LYS A 124 -11.99 -4.99 -1.64
N GLU A 125 -11.96 -4.37 -0.46
CA GLU A 125 -10.74 -3.98 0.20
C GLU A 125 -10.19 -5.12 1.04
N ILE A 126 -8.87 -5.27 1.04
CA ILE A 126 -8.18 -6.32 1.77
C ILE A 126 -7.09 -5.69 2.60
N LEU A 127 -7.23 -5.73 3.92
CA LEU A 127 -6.18 -5.28 4.81
C LEU A 127 -5.07 -6.32 4.82
N VAL A 128 -3.86 -5.90 4.50
CA VAL A 128 -2.70 -6.79 4.44
C VAL A 128 -1.82 -6.54 5.65
N GLU A 129 -1.60 -7.57 6.43
CA GLU A 129 -0.68 -7.49 7.55
C GLU A 129 0.76 -7.58 7.06
N ILE A 130 1.55 -6.64 7.50
CA ILE A 130 2.95 -6.52 7.11
C ILE A 130 3.84 -6.52 8.34
#